data_bbd3ef1ed384f166587ca1a4860a3c99
#
_entry.id   bbd3ef1ed384f166587ca1a4860a3c99
#
_cell.length_a   1.000
_cell.length_b   1.000
_cell.length_c   1.000
_cell.angle_alpha   90.00
_cell.angle_beta   90.00
_cell.angle_gamma   90.00
#
_symmetry.space_group_name_H-M   'P 1'
#
loop_
_entity.id
_entity.type
_entity.pdbx_description
1 polymer ?
#
loop_
_entity_poly.entity_id
_entity_poly.type
_entity_poly.pdbx_seq_one_letter_code
_entity_poly.pdbx_strand_id
1 'polypeptide(L)'
;MNSFGDIYRLTTFGESHGMAVGGVIDGMPAGVEIDLDEVQRQLDRRRPGQSSIVTARDEKDRVKILSGIFEGRSTGTPIGFMVENADQHSSDYENIRHTFRPSHADYTYTAKYGLRDHRGGGRSSARETISRVVGGAFAMQALATVGISVYAYTSRVGDIALDDDYTCILYTSDAADEA
;
A
#
# COMPACT_ATOMS: atom_id res chain seq x y z
N MET A 1 13.00 -7.36 -3.37
CA MET A 1 12.31 -7.62 -4.65
C MET A 1 11.20 -6.59 -4.77
N ASN A 2 11.02 -5.97 -5.94
CA ASN A 2 10.01 -4.92 -6.16
C ASN A 2 8.78 -5.43 -6.93
N SER A 3 8.80 -6.71 -7.32
CA SER A 3 7.70 -7.37 -8.02
C SER A 3 7.24 -8.58 -7.21
N PHE A 4 5.93 -8.79 -7.12
CA PHE A 4 5.24 -9.82 -6.36
C PHE A 4 4.21 -10.51 -7.24
N GLY A 5 3.97 -11.81 -7.01
CA GLY A 5 2.99 -12.61 -7.72
C GLY A 5 3.51 -13.19 -9.03
N ASP A 6 2.80 -14.19 -9.54
CA ASP A 6 3.12 -14.90 -10.78
C ASP A 6 2.09 -14.59 -11.88
N ILE A 7 0.81 -14.91 -11.67
CA ILE A 7 -0.29 -14.64 -12.61
C ILE A 7 -0.74 -13.18 -12.48
N TYR A 8 -1.18 -12.79 -11.30
CA TYR A 8 -1.42 -11.40 -10.94
C TYR A 8 -0.14 -10.84 -10.34
N ARG A 9 0.50 -9.93 -11.03
CA ARG A 9 1.82 -9.40 -10.66
C ARG A 9 1.74 -7.91 -10.36
N LEU A 10 2.26 -7.53 -9.20
CA LEU A 10 2.43 -6.14 -8.82
C LEU A 10 3.92 -5.79 -8.83
N THR A 11 4.30 -4.78 -9.59
CA THR A 11 5.63 -4.15 -9.52
C THR A 11 5.49 -2.76 -8.93
N THR A 12 6.21 -2.48 -7.84
CA THR A 12 6.14 -1.21 -7.11
C THR A 12 7.35 -0.33 -7.40
N PHE A 13 7.15 1.00 -7.42
CA PHE A 13 8.20 2.00 -7.64
C PHE A 13 7.99 3.26 -6.78
N GLY A 14 8.96 4.17 -6.83
CA GLY A 14 8.96 5.44 -6.12
C GLY A 14 9.57 5.38 -4.72
N GLU A 15 9.95 6.51 -4.18
CA GLU A 15 10.52 6.71 -2.85
C GLU A 15 9.64 7.63 -2.01
N SER A 16 9.76 7.51 -0.67
CA SER A 16 8.92 8.27 0.29
C SER A 16 9.09 9.79 0.19
N HIS A 17 10.26 10.27 -0.26
CA HIS A 17 10.58 11.67 -0.47
C HIS A 17 10.88 11.98 -1.95
N GLY A 18 10.52 11.08 -2.86
CA GLY A 18 10.45 11.33 -4.29
C GLY A 18 9.15 12.04 -4.69
N MET A 19 8.91 12.19 -5.97
CA MET A 19 7.69 12.84 -6.50
C MET A 19 6.42 12.05 -6.17
N ALA A 20 6.50 10.71 -6.24
CA ALA A 20 5.37 9.82 -6.03
C ALA A 20 5.83 8.42 -5.63
N VAL A 21 4.92 7.63 -5.11
CA VAL A 21 4.98 6.17 -5.05
C VAL A 21 3.90 5.59 -5.96
N GLY A 22 4.13 4.42 -6.53
CA GLY A 22 3.17 3.83 -7.44
C GLY A 22 3.49 2.39 -7.78
N GLY A 23 2.75 1.85 -8.73
CA GLY A 23 2.94 0.49 -9.19
C GLY A 23 2.34 0.24 -10.56
N VAL A 24 2.69 -0.92 -11.08
CA VAL A 24 2.10 -1.51 -12.26
C VAL A 24 1.54 -2.88 -11.88
N ILE A 25 0.25 -3.08 -12.13
CA ILE A 25 -0.42 -4.36 -12.00
C ILE A 25 -0.49 -4.98 -13.39
N ASP A 26 0.02 -6.20 -13.53
CA ASP A 26 -0.08 -7.01 -14.72
C ASP A 26 -0.82 -8.31 -14.42
N GLY A 27 -1.52 -8.87 -15.42
CA GLY A 27 -2.29 -10.09 -15.25
C GLY A 27 -3.68 -9.89 -14.63
N MET A 28 -4.19 -8.65 -14.55
CA MET A 28 -5.58 -8.39 -14.19
C MET A 28 -6.49 -8.91 -15.31
N PRO A 29 -7.51 -9.77 -15.01
CA PRO A 29 -8.45 -10.21 -16.03
C PRO A 29 -9.17 -9.04 -16.71
N ALA A 30 -9.44 -9.15 -18.02
CA ALA A 30 -10.22 -8.13 -18.73
C ALA A 30 -11.70 -8.19 -18.34
N GLY A 31 -12.38 -7.04 -18.36
CA GLY A 31 -13.83 -6.91 -18.16
C GLY A 31 -14.28 -6.90 -16.69
N VAL A 32 -13.36 -6.98 -15.72
CA VAL A 32 -13.70 -6.81 -14.30
C VAL A 32 -14.16 -5.37 -14.08
N GLU A 33 -15.33 -5.20 -13.48
CA GLU A 33 -15.83 -3.90 -13.07
C GLU A 33 -14.98 -3.36 -11.92
N ILE A 34 -14.52 -2.12 -12.03
CA ILE A 34 -13.58 -1.51 -11.09
C ILE A 34 -14.26 -0.35 -10.36
N ASP A 35 -14.45 -0.52 -9.07
CA ASP A 35 -14.82 0.54 -8.14
C ASP A 35 -13.56 1.24 -7.65
N LEU A 36 -13.30 2.44 -8.18
CA LEU A 36 -12.15 3.26 -7.75
C LEU A 36 -12.38 3.90 -6.38
N ASP A 37 -13.61 4.08 -5.96
CA ASP A 37 -13.92 4.58 -4.62
C ASP A 37 -13.58 3.51 -3.57
N GLU A 38 -13.77 2.22 -3.88
CA GLU A 38 -13.28 1.13 -3.02
C GLU A 38 -11.75 1.14 -2.91
N VAL A 39 -11.05 1.32 -4.02
CA VAL A 39 -9.57 1.45 -4.00
C VAL A 39 -9.17 2.62 -3.08
N GLN A 40 -9.85 3.75 -3.17
CA GLN A 40 -9.59 4.91 -2.33
C GLN A 40 -9.94 4.64 -0.85
N ARG A 41 -11.06 3.96 -0.57
CA ARG A 41 -11.43 3.56 0.81
C ARG A 41 -10.33 2.69 1.46
N GLN A 42 -9.75 1.74 0.73
CA GLN A 42 -8.64 0.93 1.25
C GLN A 42 -7.39 1.78 1.53
N LEU A 43 -7.09 2.77 0.70
CA LEU A 43 -6.02 3.74 0.95
C LEU A 43 -6.31 4.62 2.17
N ASP A 44 -7.54 5.08 2.33
CA ASP A 44 -7.96 5.90 3.46
C ASP A 44 -7.83 5.14 4.79
N ARG A 45 -8.12 3.83 4.82
CA ARG A 45 -7.86 2.96 5.98
C ARG A 45 -6.39 2.86 6.35
N ARG A 46 -5.49 2.96 5.37
CA ARG A 46 -4.03 2.87 5.57
C ARG A 46 -3.40 4.20 5.96
N ARG A 47 -3.92 5.34 5.52
CA ARG A 47 -3.27 6.65 5.65
C ARG A 47 -2.92 7.00 7.10
N PRO A 48 -1.83 7.78 7.35
CA PRO A 48 -1.54 8.33 8.68
C PRO A 48 -2.61 9.34 9.12
N GLY A 49 -2.60 9.71 10.42
CA GLY A 49 -3.51 10.74 10.94
C GLY A 49 -4.85 10.22 11.44
N GLN A 50 -5.08 8.90 11.52
CA GLN A 50 -6.34 8.32 12.02
C GLN A 50 -6.45 8.30 13.56
N SER A 51 -5.37 8.54 14.28
CA SER A 51 -5.36 8.63 15.75
C SER A 51 -4.26 9.53 16.25
N SER A 52 -4.35 9.96 17.52
CA SER A 52 -3.36 10.84 18.17
C SER A 52 -1.98 10.22 18.37
N ILE A 53 -1.85 8.90 18.18
CA ILE A 53 -0.59 8.15 18.39
C ILE A 53 0.17 7.88 17.10
N VAL A 54 -0.33 8.30 15.93
CA VAL A 54 0.35 8.15 14.64
C VAL A 54 1.11 9.42 14.26
N THR A 55 1.94 9.32 13.21
CA THR A 55 2.72 10.45 12.69
C THR A 55 1.85 11.67 12.35
N ALA A 56 2.41 12.86 12.51
CA ALA A 56 1.76 14.14 12.18
C ALA A 56 1.61 14.37 10.66
N ARG A 57 2.16 13.48 9.81
CA ARG A 57 2.05 13.60 8.36
C ARG A 57 0.59 13.46 7.92
N ASP A 58 0.08 14.47 7.21
CA ASP A 58 -1.28 14.47 6.66
C ASP A 58 -1.23 14.48 5.14
N GLU A 59 -1.42 13.32 4.54
CA GLU A 59 -1.48 13.14 3.09
C GLU A 59 -2.80 12.49 2.71
N LYS A 60 -3.46 13.07 1.70
CA LYS A 60 -4.76 12.55 1.22
C LYS A 60 -4.63 11.24 0.45
N ASP A 61 -3.40 10.81 0.11
CA ASP A 61 -3.08 9.56 -0.60
C ASP A 61 -4.03 9.26 -1.78
N ARG A 62 -4.33 10.29 -2.60
CA ARG A 62 -5.22 10.13 -3.76
C ARG A 62 -4.55 9.32 -4.85
N VAL A 63 -5.15 8.17 -5.19
CA VAL A 63 -4.67 7.35 -6.29
C VAL A 63 -5.02 7.98 -7.64
N LYS A 64 -4.04 8.00 -8.56
CA LYS A 64 -4.20 8.37 -9.97
C LYS A 64 -3.97 7.14 -10.81
N ILE A 65 -4.96 6.75 -11.61
CA ILE A 65 -4.84 5.65 -12.57
C ILE A 65 -4.33 6.21 -13.89
N LEU A 66 -3.33 5.57 -14.45
CA LEU A 66 -2.62 6.03 -15.65
C LEU A 66 -2.96 5.18 -16.87
N SER A 67 -3.36 3.91 -16.69
CA SER A 67 -3.66 2.96 -17.78
C SER A 67 -4.45 1.76 -17.27
N GLY A 68 -4.93 0.93 -18.20
CA GLY A 68 -5.48 -0.39 -17.91
C GLY A 68 -6.96 -0.40 -17.50
N ILE A 69 -7.63 0.76 -17.50
CA ILE A 69 -9.08 0.88 -17.22
C ILE A 69 -9.73 1.68 -18.34
N PHE A 70 -10.86 1.18 -18.84
CA PHE A 70 -11.70 1.85 -19.81
C PHE A 70 -13.18 1.66 -19.44
N GLU A 71 -13.94 2.75 -19.40
CA GLU A 71 -15.37 2.76 -19.02
C GLU A 71 -15.68 1.99 -17.72
N GLY A 72 -14.83 2.18 -16.70
CA GLY A 72 -14.98 1.53 -15.39
C GLY A 72 -14.62 0.05 -15.35
N ARG A 73 -14.02 -0.50 -16.41
CA ARG A 73 -13.63 -1.91 -16.48
C ARG A 73 -12.13 -2.08 -16.79
N SER A 74 -11.55 -3.14 -16.24
CA SER A 74 -10.19 -3.54 -16.59
C SER A 74 -10.10 -3.96 -18.06
N THR A 75 -9.02 -3.55 -18.73
CA THR A 75 -8.81 -3.87 -20.16
C THR A 75 -8.04 -5.16 -20.38
N GLY A 76 -7.47 -5.77 -19.33
CA GLY A 76 -6.54 -6.89 -19.43
C GLY A 76 -5.09 -6.47 -19.76
N THR A 77 -4.86 -5.17 -20.00
CA THR A 77 -3.52 -4.59 -20.16
C THR A 77 -3.01 -4.08 -18.81
N PRO A 78 -1.70 -3.77 -18.68
CA PRO A 78 -1.14 -3.31 -17.41
C PRO A 78 -1.84 -2.07 -16.85
N ILE A 79 -2.26 -2.15 -15.57
CA ILE A 79 -2.82 -1.03 -14.83
C ILE A 79 -1.69 -0.27 -14.16
N GLY A 80 -1.35 0.89 -14.70
CA GLY A 80 -0.41 1.82 -14.10
C GLY A 80 -1.13 2.76 -13.13
N PHE A 81 -0.56 2.97 -11.94
CA PHE A 81 -1.10 3.91 -10.94
C PHE A 81 0.00 4.60 -10.15
N MET A 82 -0.33 5.75 -9.59
CA MET A 82 0.56 6.49 -8.70
C MET A 82 -0.21 7.28 -7.64
N VAL A 83 0.49 7.57 -6.53
CA VAL A 83 0.06 8.50 -5.48
C VAL A 83 1.19 9.51 -5.27
N GLU A 84 0.87 10.79 -5.40
CA GLU A 84 1.85 11.88 -5.23
C GLU A 84 2.23 12.04 -3.76
N ASN A 85 3.49 12.43 -3.53
CA ASN A 85 3.97 12.83 -2.21
C ASN A 85 3.76 14.33 -2.06
N ALA A 86 2.82 14.75 -1.21
CA ALA A 86 2.48 16.16 -1.02
C ALA A 86 3.18 16.80 0.18
N ASP A 87 3.44 16.02 1.24
CA ASP A 87 4.00 16.51 2.52
C ASP A 87 5.32 15.81 2.83
N GLN A 88 6.41 16.29 2.20
CA GLN A 88 7.74 15.76 2.39
C GLN A 88 8.71 16.83 2.92
N HIS A 89 9.26 16.61 4.11
CA HIS A 89 10.27 17.47 4.74
C HIS A 89 11.66 16.82 4.63
N SER A 90 12.28 16.94 3.45
CA SER A 90 13.55 16.27 3.14
C SER A 90 14.72 16.79 3.97
N SER A 91 14.68 18.05 4.43
CA SER A 91 15.70 18.68 5.29
C SER A 91 15.88 18.01 6.65
N ASP A 92 14.84 17.36 7.16
CA ASP A 92 14.85 16.74 8.49
C ASP A 92 15.77 15.50 8.58
N TYR A 93 16.24 15.01 7.45
CA TYR A 93 17.05 13.80 7.34
C TYR A 93 18.53 14.04 7.05
N GLU A 94 18.98 15.27 6.91
CA GLU A 94 20.38 15.59 6.54
C GLU A 94 21.37 15.16 7.62
N ASN A 95 20.98 15.26 8.90
CA ASN A 95 21.79 14.84 10.05
C ASN A 95 22.09 13.33 10.11
N ILE A 96 21.28 12.51 9.44
CA ILE A 96 21.42 11.05 9.40
C ILE A 96 21.96 10.51 8.07
N ARG A 97 22.40 11.40 7.20
CA ARG A 97 22.92 11.04 5.86
C ARG A 97 24.05 10.01 5.93
N HIS A 98 24.94 10.13 6.90
CA HIS A 98 26.13 9.29 7.06
C HIS A 98 25.99 8.25 8.18
N THR A 99 24.83 8.12 8.79
CA THR A 99 24.57 7.17 9.88
C THR A 99 23.49 6.17 9.49
N PHE A 100 23.53 4.98 10.06
CA PHE A 100 22.50 3.96 9.84
C PHE A 100 21.54 3.94 11.02
N ARG A 101 20.25 4.07 10.75
CA ARG A 101 19.24 4.01 11.80
C ARG A 101 18.99 2.56 12.21
N PRO A 102 18.94 2.24 13.51
CA PRO A 102 18.46 0.94 13.99
C PRO A 102 17.04 0.65 13.47
N SER A 103 16.75 -0.61 13.19
CA SER A 103 15.46 -1.09 12.68
C SER A 103 15.03 -0.55 11.30
N HIS A 104 15.93 0.14 10.58
CA HIS A 104 15.74 0.58 9.20
C HIS A 104 16.68 -0.18 8.25
N ALA A 105 16.34 -0.22 6.97
CA ALA A 105 17.15 -0.91 5.96
C ALA A 105 18.34 -0.07 5.44
N ASP A 106 18.77 0.94 6.17
CA ASP A 106 19.82 1.87 5.76
C ASP A 106 21.12 1.15 5.41
N TYR A 107 21.60 0.28 6.32
CA TYR A 107 22.82 -0.51 6.11
C TYR A 107 22.66 -1.49 4.95
N THR A 108 21.57 -2.24 4.91
CA THR A 108 21.36 -3.29 3.92
C THR A 108 21.21 -2.72 2.51
N TYR A 109 20.58 -1.55 2.35
CA TYR A 109 20.52 -0.84 1.06
C TYR A 109 21.91 -0.37 0.62
N THR A 110 22.68 0.22 1.52
CA THR A 110 24.05 0.66 1.22
C THR A 110 24.96 -0.53 0.88
N ALA A 111 24.88 -1.63 1.64
CA ALA A 111 25.67 -2.82 1.37
C ALA A 111 25.30 -3.50 0.04
N LYS A 112 24.01 -3.48 -0.33
CA LYS A 112 23.53 -4.13 -1.55
C LYS A 112 23.70 -3.29 -2.82
N TYR A 113 23.44 -1.98 -2.73
CA TYR A 113 23.35 -1.09 -3.90
C TYR A 113 24.47 -0.07 -3.98
N GLY A 114 25.34 0.03 -2.94
CA GLY A 114 26.42 1.02 -2.86
C GLY A 114 25.98 2.41 -2.45
N LEU A 115 24.66 2.69 -2.50
CA LEU A 115 24.07 3.98 -2.15
C LEU A 115 22.64 3.79 -1.62
N ARG A 116 22.12 4.78 -0.91
CA ARG A 116 20.74 4.87 -0.47
C ARG A 116 20.22 6.30 -0.57
N ASP A 117 18.93 6.47 -0.74
CA ASP A 117 18.28 7.73 -0.44
C ASP A 117 18.07 7.81 1.09
N HIS A 118 18.78 8.73 1.76
CA HIS A 118 18.69 8.89 3.21
C HIS A 118 17.41 9.61 3.65
N ARG A 119 16.72 10.28 2.73
CA ARG A 119 15.52 11.06 3.00
C ARG A 119 14.34 10.12 3.25
N GLY A 120 13.83 10.10 4.48
CA GLY A 120 12.67 9.30 4.89
C GLY A 120 12.77 7.79 4.67
N GLY A 121 13.96 7.25 4.35
CA GLY A 121 14.17 5.82 4.11
C GLY A 121 13.95 5.37 2.67
N GLY A 122 13.64 6.27 1.74
CA GLY A 122 13.50 5.96 0.31
C GLY A 122 12.49 4.83 0.05
N ARG A 123 12.94 3.78 -0.65
CA ARG A 123 12.14 2.56 -0.95
C ARG A 123 11.83 1.71 0.28
N SER A 124 12.63 1.79 1.36
CA SER A 124 12.40 1.02 2.58
C SER A 124 11.39 1.66 3.53
N SER A 125 10.85 2.81 3.18
CA SER A 125 9.81 3.50 3.95
C SER A 125 8.49 2.72 3.94
N ALA A 126 7.74 2.79 5.05
CA ALA A 126 6.39 2.25 5.14
C ALA A 126 5.42 2.86 4.10
N ARG A 127 5.77 4.01 3.51
CA ARG A 127 4.98 4.62 2.44
C ARG A 127 4.88 3.73 1.18
N GLU A 128 5.84 2.84 0.96
CA GLU A 128 5.78 1.86 -0.12
C GLU A 128 4.55 0.94 -0.04
N THR A 129 4.00 0.75 1.15
CA THR A 129 2.78 -0.05 1.35
C THR A 129 1.54 0.52 0.64
N ILE A 130 1.52 1.81 0.28
CA ILE A 130 0.49 2.41 -0.59
C ILE A 130 0.28 1.55 -1.84
N SER A 131 1.37 1.23 -2.53
CA SER A 131 1.32 0.46 -3.78
C SER A 131 0.78 -0.96 -3.55
N ARG A 132 1.06 -1.56 -2.40
CA ARG A 132 0.54 -2.89 -2.02
C ARG A 132 -0.95 -2.83 -1.72
N VAL A 133 -1.42 -1.78 -1.04
CA VAL A 133 -2.84 -1.59 -0.73
C VAL A 133 -3.63 -1.39 -2.02
N VAL A 134 -3.15 -0.56 -2.95
CA VAL A 134 -3.80 -0.39 -4.26
C VAL A 134 -3.85 -1.72 -5.02
N GLY A 135 -2.70 -2.42 -5.12
CA GLY A 135 -2.66 -3.73 -5.78
C GLY A 135 -3.60 -4.75 -5.14
N GLY A 136 -3.69 -4.77 -3.80
CA GLY A 136 -4.62 -5.61 -3.04
C GLY A 136 -6.08 -5.26 -3.32
N ALA A 137 -6.43 -3.97 -3.36
CA ALA A 137 -7.80 -3.52 -3.64
C ALA A 137 -8.28 -3.92 -5.05
N PHE A 138 -7.41 -3.87 -6.06
CA PHE A 138 -7.72 -4.41 -7.39
C PHE A 138 -7.87 -5.93 -7.39
N ALA A 139 -6.97 -6.65 -6.68
CA ALA A 139 -7.03 -8.10 -6.58
C ALA A 139 -8.31 -8.58 -5.88
N MET A 140 -8.76 -7.89 -4.83
CA MET A 140 -10.01 -8.19 -4.12
C MET A 140 -11.22 -8.09 -5.06
N GLN A 141 -11.29 -7.09 -5.92
CA GLN A 141 -12.37 -6.92 -6.89
C GLN A 141 -12.34 -8.04 -7.96
N ALA A 142 -11.17 -8.46 -8.42
CA ALA A 142 -11.06 -9.61 -9.32
C ALA A 142 -11.53 -10.90 -8.63
N LEU A 143 -11.11 -11.15 -7.38
CA LEU A 143 -11.49 -12.34 -6.62
C LEU A 143 -13.00 -12.37 -6.32
N ALA A 144 -13.61 -11.22 -6.07
CA ALA A 144 -15.05 -11.11 -5.83
C ALA A 144 -15.87 -11.62 -7.02
N THR A 145 -15.38 -11.50 -8.26
CA THR A 145 -16.07 -12.02 -9.45
C THR A 145 -16.23 -13.55 -9.44
N VAL A 146 -15.43 -14.25 -8.65
CA VAL A 146 -15.46 -15.70 -8.48
C VAL A 146 -15.88 -16.12 -7.05
N GLY A 147 -16.45 -15.17 -6.27
CA GLY A 147 -16.99 -15.45 -4.94
C GLY A 147 -15.92 -15.64 -3.85
N ILE A 148 -14.69 -15.15 -4.06
CA ILE A 148 -13.61 -15.25 -3.07
C ILE A 148 -13.43 -13.90 -2.38
N SER A 149 -13.45 -13.91 -1.04
CA SER A 149 -13.15 -12.77 -0.18
C SER A 149 -11.88 -13.01 0.63
N VAL A 150 -11.11 -11.93 0.89
CA VAL A 150 -9.87 -11.99 1.67
C VAL A 150 -9.97 -10.98 2.81
N TYR A 151 -9.80 -11.45 4.02
CA TYR A 151 -9.82 -10.65 5.23
C TYR A 151 -8.45 -10.69 5.92
N ALA A 152 -8.03 -9.58 6.50
CA ALA A 152 -6.83 -9.51 7.30
C ALA A 152 -7.07 -8.62 8.53
N TYR A 153 -6.61 -9.09 9.68
CA TYR A 153 -6.72 -8.39 10.96
C TYR A 153 -5.46 -8.61 11.80
N THR A 154 -5.24 -7.74 12.77
CA THR A 154 -4.15 -7.89 13.73
C THR A 154 -4.60 -8.81 14.87
N SER A 155 -4.00 -10.00 14.97
CA SER A 155 -4.34 -10.97 16.01
C SER A 155 -3.59 -10.75 17.32
N ARG A 156 -2.38 -10.14 17.28
CA ARG A 156 -1.57 -9.88 18.47
C ARG A 156 -0.62 -8.71 18.29
N VAL A 157 -0.46 -7.91 19.34
CA VAL A 157 0.56 -6.86 19.44
C VAL A 157 1.21 -6.96 20.83
N GLY A 158 2.49 -7.33 20.89
CA GLY A 158 3.19 -7.59 22.14
C GLY A 158 2.50 -8.70 22.94
N ASP A 159 2.08 -8.37 24.16
CA ASP A 159 1.37 -9.31 25.05
C ASP A 159 -0.16 -9.23 24.93
N ILE A 160 -0.68 -8.30 24.16
CA ILE A 160 -2.12 -8.14 23.92
C ILE A 160 -2.48 -8.97 22.68
N ALA A 161 -3.36 -9.94 22.87
CA ALA A 161 -3.88 -10.82 21.82
C ALA A 161 -5.40 -10.76 21.79
N LEU A 162 -5.97 -11.02 20.62
CA LEU A 162 -7.40 -11.31 20.50
C LEU A 162 -7.70 -12.69 21.10
N ASP A 163 -8.93 -12.88 21.60
CA ASP A 163 -9.40 -14.19 22.01
C ASP A 163 -9.37 -15.16 20.82
N ASP A 164 -9.17 -16.47 21.11
CA ASP A 164 -8.90 -17.48 20.07
C ASP A 164 -10.08 -17.77 19.11
N ASP A 165 -11.28 -17.24 19.36
CA ASP A 165 -12.43 -17.42 18.47
C ASP A 165 -12.49 -16.32 17.39
N TYR A 166 -11.66 -16.49 16.35
CA TYR A 166 -11.60 -15.58 15.20
C TYR A 166 -12.80 -15.68 14.25
N THR A 167 -13.62 -16.72 14.35
CA THR A 167 -14.83 -16.86 13.52
C THR A 167 -15.85 -15.77 13.80
N CYS A 168 -15.94 -15.29 15.04
CA CYS A 168 -16.82 -14.19 15.44
C CYS A 168 -16.43 -12.85 14.77
N ILE A 169 -15.15 -12.62 14.48
CA ILE A 169 -14.66 -11.36 13.88
C ILE A 169 -15.13 -11.23 12.42
N LEU A 170 -15.21 -12.33 11.68
CA LEU A 170 -15.70 -12.34 10.29
C LEU A 170 -17.18 -11.97 10.20
N TYR A 171 -17.99 -12.44 11.16
CA TYR A 171 -19.43 -12.14 11.21
C TYR A 171 -19.72 -10.72 11.71
N THR A 172 -18.89 -10.15 12.59
CA THR A 172 -19.10 -8.79 13.11
C THR A 172 -18.61 -7.70 12.17
N SER A 173 -17.68 -7.98 11.25
CA SER A 173 -17.24 -7.01 10.25
C SER A 173 -18.32 -6.78 9.19
N ASP A 174 -19.08 -7.80 8.80
CA ASP A 174 -20.20 -7.65 7.85
C ASP A 174 -21.37 -6.88 8.48
N ALA A 175 -21.60 -7.02 9.79
CA ALA A 175 -22.67 -6.30 10.49
C ALA A 175 -22.36 -4.80 10.72
N ALA A 176 -21.10 -4.39 10.65
CA ALA A 176 -20.69 -2.99 10.83
C ALA A 176 -20.81 -2.16 9.53
N ASP A 177 -20.86 -2.82 8.38
CA ASP A 177 -21.04 -2.16 7.06
C ASP A 177 -22.53 -1.99 6.69
N GLU A 178 -23.48 -2.59 7.45
CA GLU A 178 -24.93 -2.45 7.24
C GLU A 178 -25.61 -1.42 8.18
N ALA A 179 -24.86 -0.70 9.02
CA ALA A 179 -25.31 0.34 9.95
C ALA A 179 -24.75 1.72 9.56
#